data_85c47cac6b05b9af61db38f4d1c3c807
#
_entry.id   85c47cac6b05b9af61db38f4d1c3c807
#
_cell.length_a   1.000
_cell.length_b   1.000
_cell.length_c   1.000
_cell.angle_alpha   90.00
_cell.angle_beta   90.00
_cell.angle_gamma   90.00
#
_symmetry.space_group_name_H-M   'P 1'
#
loop_
_entity.id
_entity.type
_entity.pdbx_description
1 polymer ?
#
loop_
_entity_poly.entity_id
_entity_poly.type
_entity_poly.pdbx_seq_one_letter_code
_entity_poly.pdbx_strand_id
1 'polypeptide(L)'
;LIQTEYLSVDPTQRMWLTDVPGYLPPIQIDELIRSGGMGRIIQSKNPNFKEGDLVSGFVGWQTHLISDGKGFRVIPELLPIPTMLNVLGLTGVTAYFGLLDIGEPKEGETVLVSGASGATGSVVAQIAKIKGCNVIGIAGGEEKCGWLEDCGLDHVIDYKNTKATKELKKIASAGIDIYFDNVGGPLLEAVLYQINQKARIIICGSISNYTGENLPVGPRNLSSLIVNRAKMEGFLVLDYFDRMDEAIQ
;
A
#
# COMPACT_ATOMS: atom_id res chain seq x y z
N LEU A 1 10.45 27.93 -5.67
CA LEU A 1 9.90 27.34 -6.89
C LEU A 1 10.47 25.95 -7.08
N ILE A 2 9.59 24.97 -7.23
CA ILE A 2 9.94 23.56 -7.39
C ILE A 2 9.46 23.12 -8.78
N GLN A 3 10.31 22.44 -9.53
CA GLN A 3 9.96 21.74 -10.76
C GLN A 3 9.69 20.27 -10.41
N THR A 4 8.49 19.78 -10.68
CA THR A 4 8.14 18.37 -10.45
C THR A 4 8.86 17.48 -11.45
N GLU A 5 9.61 16.50 -10.97
CA GLU A 5 10.28 15.48 -11.79
C GLU A 5 9.47 14.18 -11.81
N TYR A 6 8.91 13.79 -10.67
CA TYR A 6 8.09 12.60 -10.51
C TYR A 6 6.89 12.88 -9.61
N LEU A 7 5.76 12.28 -9.95
CA LEU A 7 4.58 12.27 -9.11
C LEU A 7 4.06 10.83 -8.93
N SER A 8 3.45 10.57 -7.80
CA SER A 8 2.83 9.28 -7.51
C SER A 8 1.41 9.25 -8.05
N VAL A 9 1.06 8.14 -8.70
CA VAL A 9 -0.32 7.87 -9.14
C VAL A 9 -0.85 6.73 -8.29
N ASP A 10 -1.60 7.08 -7.26
CA ASP A 10 -2.08 6.14 -6.26
C ASP A 10 -3.57 5.84 -6.42
N PRO A 11 -4.02 4.59 -6.21
CA PRO A 11 -5.44 4.23 -6.30
C PRO A 11 -6.36 5.07 -5.42
N THR A 12 -5.85 5.55 -4.28
CA THR A 12 -6.60 6.40 -3.34
C THR A 12 -7.02 7.75 -3.95
N GLN A 13 -6.29 8.26 -4.95
CA GLN A 13 -6.64 9.49 -5.67
C GLN A 13 -8.02 9.37 -6.34
N ARG A 14 -8.40 8.16 -6.75
CA ARG A 14 -9.72 7.93 -7.32
C ARG A 14 -10.84 8.18 -6.32
N MET A 15 -10.63 7.87 -5.05
CA MET A 15 -11.60 8.20 -3.99
C MET A 15 -11.75 9.72 -3.81
N TRP A 16 -10.63 10.46 -3.90
CA TRP A 16 -10.66 11.92 -3.75
C TRP A 16 -11.33 12.64 -4.92
N LEU A 17 -11.52 11.96 -6.07
CA LEU A 17 -12.21 12.45 -7.25
C LEU A 17 -13.72 12.10 -7.25
N THR A 18 -14.23 11.54 -6.16
CA THR A 18 -15.65 11.21 -5.97
C THR A 18 -16.20 11.99 -4.80
N ASP A 19 -17.53 12.19 -4.77
CA ASP A 19 -18.22 12.85 -3.65
C ASP A 19 -18.40 11.91 -2.43
N VAL A 20 -17.77 10.74 -2.43
CA VAL A 20 -17.82 9.82 -1.30
C VAL A 20 -16.93 10.37 -0.17
N PRO A 21 -17.47 10.55 1.04
CA PRO A 21 -16.69 11.01 2.19
C PRO A 21 -15.51 10.05 2.48
N GLY A 22 -14.31 10.61 2.59
CA GLY A 22 -13.10 9.89 2.93
C GLY A 22 -12.30 10.63 4.03
N TYR A 23 -11.06 10.21 4.24
CA TYR A 23 -10.15 10.87 5.20
C TYR A 23 -9.60 12.24 4.71
N LEU A 24 -9.79 12.56 3.43
CA LEU A 24 -9.57 13.89 2.85
C LEU A 24 -10.84 14.35 2.13
N PRO A 25 -11.11 15.66 2.08
CA PRO A 25 -12.26 16.19 1.35
C PRO A 25 -12.15 15.86 -0.14
N PRO A 26 -13.27 15.67 -0.86
CA PRO A 26 -13.28 15.49 -2.31
C PRO A 26 -12.59 16.66 -3.04
N ILE A 27 -11.89 16.34 -4.13
CA ILE A 27 -11.30 17.34 -5.04
C ILE A 27 -12.41 17.87 -5.92
N GLN A 28 -12.58 19.19 -5.95
CA GLN A 28 -13.60 19.83 -6.77
C GLN A 28 -13.11 20.05 -8.21
N ILE A 29 -14.04 20.30 -9.11
CA ILE A 29 -13.71 20.69 -10.51
C ILE A 29 -12.84 21.95 -10.45
N ASP A 30 -11.82 22.02 -11.28
CA ASP A 30 -10.80 23.07 -11.35
C ASP A 30 -9.82 23.11 -10.16
N GLU A 31 -9.91 22.19 -9.18
CA GLU A 31 -8.90 22.04 -8.17
C GLU A 31 -7.74 21.13 -8.65
N LEU A 32 -6.55 21.39 -8.10
CA LEU A 32 -5.37 20.59 -8.36
C LEU A 32 -5.53 19.17 -7.78
N ILE A 33 -5.30 18.15 -8.60
CA ILE A 33 -5.26 16.76 -8.12
C ILE A 33 -4.08 16.60 -7.16
N ARG A 34 -4.38 16.23 -5.92
CA ARG A 34 -3.39 16.00 -4.87
C ARG A 34 -2.56 14.77 -5.18
N SER A 35 -1.24 14.88 -5.03
CA SER A 35 -0.31 13.76 -5.23
C SER A 35 0.97 14.01 -4.45
N GLY A 36 1.50 12.96 -3.83
CA GLY A 36 2.89 12.93 -3.42
C GLY A 36 3.82 12.94 -4.63
N GLY A 37 5.05 13.37 -4.44
CA GLY A 37 6.03 13.35 -5.51
C GLY A 37 7.38 13.90 -5.10
N MET A 38 8.26 13.98 -6.07
CA MET A 38 9.59 14.55 -5.93
C MET A 38 9.83 15.59 -7.01
N GLY A 39 10.55 16.63 -6.65
CA GLY A 39 10.89 17.71 -7.57
C GLY A 39 12.17 18.40 -7.17
N ARG A 40 12.69 19.18 -8.10
CA ARG A 40 13.93 19.93 -7.92
C ARG A 40 13.65 21.39 -7.65
N ILE A 41 14.33 21.94 -6.68
CA ILE A 41 14.25 23.37 -6.39
C ILE A 41 15.00 24.12 -7.48
N ILE A 42 14.30 24.92 -8.25
CA ILE A 42 14.88 25.73 -9.33
C ILE A 42 15.05 27.20 -8.93
N GLN A 43 14.44 27.64 -7.84
CA GLN A 43 14.65 28.94 -7.23
C GLN A 43 14.25 28.90 -5.75
N SER A 44 15.08 29.44 -4.86
CA SER A 44 14.75 29.49 -3.43
C SER A 44 14.99 30.88 -2.84
N LYS A 45 14.05 31.28 -1.95
CA LYS A 45 14.22 32.39 -1.00
C LYS A 45 14.20 31.88 0.44
N ASN A 46 13.98 30.57 0.65
CA ASN A 46 13.93 29.94 1.96
C ASN A 46 15.34 29.44 2.32
N PRO A 47 15.92 29.84 3.46
CA PRO A 47 17.29 29.47 3.84
C PRO A 47 17.50 27.97 4.08
N ASN A 48 16.42 27.21 4.30
CA ASN A 48 16.47 25.76 4.53
C ASN A 48 16.55 24.94 3.23
N PHE A 49 16.41 25.58 2.06
CA PHE A 49 16.38 24.93 0.76
C PHE A 49 17.27 25.65 -0.23
N LYS A 50 18.06 24.92 -0.99
CA LYS A 50 18.97 25.45 -2.01
C LYS A 50 18.49 25.11 -3.41
N GLU A 51 18.84 25.94 -4.39
CA GLU A 51 18.67 25.58 -5.81
C GLU A 51 19.45 24.31 -6.11
N GLY A 52 18.81 23.39 -6.82
CA GLY A 52 19.32 22.06 -7.10
C GLY A 52 18.94 20.98 -6.10
N ASP A 53 18.45 21.31 -4.90
CA ASP A 53 18.00 20.29 -3.94
C ASP A 53 16.86 19.48 -4.53
N LEU A 54 16.95 18.14 -4.41
CA LEU A 54 15.84 17.23 -4.63
C LEU A 54 14.97 17.23 -3.37
N VAL A 55 13.66 17.46 -3.54
CA VAL A 55 12.71 17.49 -2.42
C VAL A 55 11.55 16.54 -2.65
N SER A 56 11.07 15.94 -1.55
CA SER A 56 9.85 15.14 -1.51
C SER A 56 8.76 15.85 -0.73
N GLY A 57 7.52 15.77 -1.21
CA GLY A 57 6.35 16.38 -0.58
C GLY A 57 5.10 16.23 -1.44
N PHE A 58 4.03 16.94 -1.09
CA PHE A 58 2.83 16.99 -1.91
C PHE A 58 3.01 17.99 -3.06
N VAL A 59 3.38 17.47 -4.23
CA VAL A 59 3.61 18.29 -5.44
C VAL A 59 2.34 18.54 -6.24
N GLY A 60 1.34 17.66 -6.14
CA GLY A 60 0.14 17.69 -6.98
C GLY A 60 0.43 17.42 -8.46
N TRP A 61 -0.62 17.28 -9.27
CA TRP A 61 -0.50 17.03 -10.71
C TRP A 61 -0.19 18.32 -11.47
N GLN A 62 1.01 18.81 -11.31
CA GLN A 62 1.52 20.03 -11.94
C GLN A 62 3.01 19.93 -12.20
N THR A 63 3.49 20.65 -13.20
CA THR A 63 4.90 20.66 -13.59
C THR A 63 5.76 21.54 -12.69
N HIS A 64 5.18 22.58 -12.10
CA HIS A 64 5.87 23.53 -11.23
C HIS A 64 4.95 23.95 -10.09
N LEU A 65 5.52 24.19 -8.92
CA LEU A 65 4.77 24.75 -7.79
C LEU A 65 5.60 25.78 -7.03
N ILE A 66 4.90 26.75 -6.46
CA ILE A 66 5.46 27.70 -5.50
C ILE A 66 5.06 27.21 -4.11
N SER A 67 6.03 27.06 -3.21
CA SER A 67 5.83 26.61 -1.83
C SER A 67 6.65 27.45 -0.88
N ASP A 68 6.18 27.59 0.35
CA ASP A 68 6.98 28.13 1.47
C ASP A 68 7.97 27.11 2.05
N GLY A 69 7.97 25.87 1.55
CA GLY A 69 8.77 24.74 2.00
C GLY A 69 8.08 23.84 3.04
N LYS A 70 6.91 24.23 3.54
CA LYS A 70 6.16 23.45 4.52
C LYS A 70 5.72 22.10 3.94
N GLY A 71 5.98 21.00 4.65
CA GLY A 71 5.66 19.66 4.17
C GLY A 71 6.62 19.14 3.10
N PHE A 72 7.70 19.85 2.79
CA PHE A 72 8.78 19.37 1.94
C PHE A 72 10.02 19.05 2.77
N ARG A 73 10.73 17.99 2.37
CA ARG A 73 12.03 17.63 2.93
C ARG A 73 13.03 17.39 1.81
N VAL A 74 14.29 17.78 2.05
CA VAL A 74 15.41 17.50 1.14
C VAL A 74 15.71 16.02 1.21
N ILE A 75 15.83 15.38 0.05
CA ILE A 75 16.13 13.96 -0.09
C ILE A 75 17.54 13.81 -0.68
N PRO A 76 18.45 13.08 -0.01
CA PRO A 76 19.75 12.77 -0.60
C PRO A 76 19.57 11.81 -1.79
N GLU A 77 20.23 12.10 -2.90
CA GLU A 77 20.16 11.29 -4.13
C GLU A 77 21.05 10.04 -4.02
N LEU A 78 20.68 9.12 -3.11
CA LEU A 78 21.44 7.88 -2.87
C LEU A 78 21.00 6.73 -3.79
N LEU A 79 19.78 6.79 -4.33
CA LEU A 79 19.14 5.77 -5.16
C LEU A 79 18.40 6.44 -6.32
N PRO A 80 18.01 5.70 -7.36
CA PRO A 80 17.13 6.22 -8.40
C PRO A 80 15.83 6.81 -7.81
N ILE A 81 15.40 7.96 -8.30
CA ILE A 81 14.22 8.68 -7.78
C ILE A 81 12.97 7.79 -7.68
N PRO A 82 12.63 6.93 -8.68
CA PRO A 82 11.49 6.05 -8.56
C PRO A 82 11.58 5.09 -7.35
N THR A 83 12.77 4.60 -7.01
CA THR A 83 12.99 3.76 -5.83
C THR A 83 12.75 4.55 -4.54
N MET A 84 13.27 5.77 -4.47
CA MET A 84 13.07 6.64 -3.31
C MET A 84 11.61 7.06 -3.15
N LEU A 85 10.88 7.25 -4.26
CA LEU A 85 9.47 7.59 -4.22
C LEU A 85 8.57 6.41 -3.81
N ASN A 86 8.94 5.18 -4.16
CA ASN A 86 8.19 3.97 -3.86
C ASN A 86 8.65 3.33 -2.53
N VAL A 87 9.78 2.61 -2.53
CA VAL A 87 10.22 1.79 -1.38
C VAL A 87 10.52 2.65 -0.14
N LEU A 88 11.18 3.79 -0.33
CA LEU A 88 11.48 4.76 0.72
C LEU A 88 10.44 5.89 0.81
N GLY A 89 9.41 5.82 -0.02
CA GLY A 89 8.30 6.77 -0.05
C GLY A 89 7.09 6.28 0.73
N LEU A 90 5.96 6.94 0.48
CA LEU A 90 4.71 6.70 1.22
C LEU A 90 4.22 5.26 1.13
N THR A 91 4.37 4.60 -0.02
CA THR A 91 3.92 3.21 -0.22
C THR A 91 4.78 2.20 0.55
N GLY A 92 6.09 2.41 0.60
CA GLY A 92 6.99 1.58 1.40
C GLY A 92 6.76 1.77 2.92
N VAL A 93 6.60 3.00 3.36
CA VAL A 93 6.25 3.32 4.76
C VAL A 93 4.90 2.72 5.15
N THR A 94 3.91 2.76 4.24
CA THR A 94 2.62 2.08 4.43
C THR A 94 2.79 0.57 4.63
N ALA A 95 3.62 -0.05 3.79
CA ALA A 95 3.93 -1.48 3.89
C ALA A 95 4.61 -1.82 5.22
N TYR A 96 5.58 -1.02 5.62
CA TYR A 96 6.36 -1.20 6.85
C TYR A 96 5.44 -1.19 8.07
N PHE A 97 4.73 -0.10 8.32
CA PHE A 97 3.90 0.02 9.52
C PHE A 97 2.69 -0.92 9.50
N GLY A 98 2.01 -1.04 8.36
CA GLY A 98 0.89 -1.97 8.26
C GLY A 98 1.29 -3.41 8.58
N LEU A 99 2.43 -3.87 8.07
CA LEU A 99 2.88 -5.24 8.32
C LEU A 99 3.50 -5.40 9.70
N LEU A 100 4.39 -4.48 10.13
CA LEU A 100 5.18 -4.68 11.35
C LEU A 100 4.46 -4.26 12.63
N ASP A 101 3.72 -3.14 12.62
CA ASP A 101 3.00 -2.66 13.81
C ASP A 101 1.65 -3.37 14.00
N ILE A 102 0.92 -3.66 12.91
CA ILE A 102 -0.41 -4.27 13.00
C ILE A 102 -0.35 -5.77 12.77
N GLY A 103 0.43 -6.19 11.76
CA GLY A 103 0.61 -7.60 11.41
C GLY A 103 1.47 -8.37 12.39
N GLU A 104 2.51 -7.75 12.95
CA GLU A 104 3.46 -8.35 13.89
C GLU A 104 3.95 -9.74 13.43
N PRO A 105 4.54 -9.85 12.20
CA PRO A 105 4.85 -11.14 11.61
C PRO A 105 5.92 -11.88 12.39
N LYS A 106 5.72 -13.19 12.54
CA LYS A 106 6.66 -14.10 13.17
C LYS A 106 7.18 -15.11 12.16
N GLU A 107 8.40 -15.55 12.35
CA GLU A 107 9.02 -16.59 11.52
C GLU A 107 8.10 -17.83 11.42
N GLY A 108 7.94 -18.34 10.20
CA GLY A 108 7.11 -19.50 9.89
C GLY A 108 5.61 -19.21 9.74
N GLU A 109 5.11 -18.02 10.07
CA GLU A 109 3.72 -17.65 9.83
C GLU A 109 3.41 -17.50 8.33
N THR A 110 2.17 -17.78 7.96
CA THR A 110 1.67 -17.59 6.58
C THR A 110 1.11 -16.19 6.42
N VAL A 111 1.75 -15.41 5.54
CA VAL A 111 1.34 -14.05 5.15
C VAL A 111 0.72 -14.08 3.76
N LEU A 112 -0.54 -13.72 3.66
CA LEU A 112 -1.22 -13.50 2.39
C LEU A 112 -1.25 -12.01 2.06
N VAL A 113 -0.90 -11.66 0.81
CA VAL A 113 -0.91 -10.28 0.33
C VAL A 113 -1.81 -10.18 -0.90
N SER A 114 -2.87 -9.39 -0.84
CA SER A 114 -3.67 -9.07 -2.04
C SER A 114 -3.08 -7.86 -2.77
N GLY A 115 -3.20 -7.84 -4.11
CA GLY A 115 -2.53 -6.82 -4.93
C GLY A 115 -1.01 -6.84 -4.72
N ALA A 116 -0.44 -8.05 -4.60
CA ALA A 116 0.95 -8.27 -4.21
C ALA A 116 1.97 -7.66 -5.18
N SER A 117 1.64 -7.51 -6.46
CA SER A 117 2.51 -6.87 -7.45
C SER A 117 2.38 -5.34 -7.50
N GLY A 118 1.53 -4.75 -6.67
CA GLY A 118 1.39 -3.30 -6.54
C GLY A 118 2.49 -2.67 -5.69
N ALA A 119 2.56 -1.32 -5.70
CA ALA A 119 3.62 -0.58 -5.02
C ALA A 119 3.74 -0.93 -3.52
N THR A 120 2.63 -0.94 -2.78
CA THR A 120 2.61 -1.33 -1.36
C THR A 120 2.75 -2.85 -1.20
N GLY A 121 1.95 -3.64 -1.94
CA GLY A 121 1.90 -5.09 -1.79
C GLY A 121 3.24 -5.78 -2.03
N SER A 122 4.03 -5.30 -2.99
CA SER A 122 5.35 -5.88 -3.29
C SER A 122 6.37 -5.64 -2.17
N VAL A 123 6.30 -4.50 -1.51
CA VAL A 123 7.15 -4.20 -0.35
C VAL A 123 6.71 -5.04 0.85
N VAL A 124 5.40 -5.17 1.11
CA VAL A 124 4.87 -6.06 2.16
C VAL A 124 5.38 -7.48 1.98
N ALA A 125 5.26 -8.02 0.76
CA ALA A 125 5.67 -9.38 0.46
C ALA A 125 7.16 -9.61 0.74
N GLN A 126 8.01 -8.68 0.32
CA GLN A 126 9.45 -8.76 0.54
C GLN A 126 9.81 -8.61 2.03
N ILE A 127 9.21 -7.68 2.77
CA ILE A 127 9.42 -7.56 4.23
C ILE A 127 9.00 -8.85 4.92
N ALA A 128 7.85 -9.45 4.57
CA ALA A 128 7.40 -10.72 5.12
C ALA A 128 8.40 -11.86 4.85
N LYS A 129 8.99 -11.92 3.66
CA LYS A 129 10.08 -12.87 3.34
C LYS A 129 11.31 -12.64 4.20
N ILE A 130 11.74 -11.40 4.38
CA ILE A 130 12.87 -11.04 5.28
C ILE A 130 12.60 -11.47 6.73
N LYS A 131 11.32 -11.42 7.16
CA LYS A 131 10.89 -11.88 8.50
C LYS A 131 10.76 -13.40 8.62
N GLY A 132 11.10 -14.17 7.57
CA GLY A 132 11.04 -15.64 7.57
C GLY A 132 9.63 -16.22 7.45
N CYS A 133 8.68 -15.45 6.92
CA CYS A 133 7.32 -15.93 6.71
C CYS A 133 7.18 -16.75 5.42
N ASN A 134 6.14 -17.60 5.38
CA ASN A 134 5.64 -18.22 4.16
C ASN A 134 4.70 -17.23 3.48
N VAL A 135 5.07 -16.74 2.29
CA VAL A 135 4.38 -15.61 1.64
C VAL A 135 3.58 -16.07 0.42
N ILE A 136 2.29 -15.77 0.44
CA ILE A 136 1.37 -16.02 -0.67
C ILE A 136 0.99 -14.66 -1.28
N GLY A 137 1.28 -14.46 -2.56
CA GLY A 137 0.90 -13.26 -3.31
C GLY A 137 -0.32 -13.50 -4.20
N ILE A 138 -1.24 -12.54 -4.27
CA ILE A 138 -2.33 -12.54 -5.26
C ILE A 138 -2.10 -11.39 -6.22
N ALA A 139 -1.98 -11.71 -7.51
CA ALA A 139 -1.81 -10.74 -8.59
C ALA A 139 -2.63 -11.16 -9.82
N GLY A 140 -2.64 -10.36 -10.86
CA GLY A 140 -3.40 -10.65 -12.09
C GLY A 140 -2.54 -10.60 -13.34
N GLY A 141 -2.42 -11.74 -14.00
CA GLY A 141 -1.69 -11.95 -15.24
C GLY A 141 -0.29 -12.53 -15.04
N GLU A 142 0.13 -13.29 -16.03
CA GLU A 142 1.35 -14.12 -16.01
C GLU A 142 2.62 -13.29 -15.70
N GLU A 143 2.78 -12.14 -16.36
CA GLU A 143 3.93 -11.25 -16.15
C GLU A 143 4.08 -10.81 -14.67
N LYS A 144 2.99 -10.39 -14.05
CA LYS A 144 3.00 -9.95 -12.64
C LYS A 144 3.24 -11.12 -11.68
N CYS A 145 2.69 -12.28 -12.01
CA CYS A 145 2.87 -13.47 -11.19
C CYS A 145 4.32 -13.97 -11.29
N GLY A 146 4.89 -14.07 -12.50
CA GLY A 146 6.29 -14.44 -12.69
C GLY A 146 7.25 -13.48 -11.98
N TRP A 147 6.98 -12.16 -12.04
CA TRP A 147 7.79 -11.20 -11.30
C TRP A 147 7.75 -11.41 -9.77
N LEU A 148 6.58 -11.79 -9.22
CA LEU A 148 6.49 -12.11 -7.79
C LEU A 148 7.23 -13.41 -7.42
N GLU A 149 7.23 -14.40 -8.31
CA GLU A 149 8.02 -15.63 -8.15
C GLU A 149 9.53 -15.30 -8.15
N ASP A 150 9.98 -14.42 -9.06
CA ASP A 150 11.36 -13.93 -9.10
C ASP A 150 11.74 -13.13 -7.83
N CYS A 151 10.77 -12.47 -7.20
CA CYS A 151 10.94 -11.83 -5.89
C CYS A 151 11.04 -12.83 -4.71
N GLY A 152 10.91 -14.12 -4.96
CA GLY A 152 11.09 -15.19 -3.98
C GLY A 152 9.86 -15.49 -3.12
N LEU A 153 8.65 -15.16 -3.58
CA LEU A 153 7.42 -15.56 -2.89
C LEU A 153 7.26 -17.09 -2.96
N ASP A 154 6.74 -17.69 -1.90
CA ASP A 154 6.58 -19.15 -1.83
C ASP A 154 5.44 -19.63 -2.72
N HIS A 155 4.38 -18.83 -2.86
CA HIS A 155 3.23 -19.09 -3.73
C HIS A 155 2.67 -17.82 -4.35
N VAL A 156 2.22 -17.94 -5.60
CA VAL A 156 1.53 -16.86 -6.31
C VAL A 156 0.22 -17.36 -6.90
N ILE A 157 -0.85 -16.57 -6.75
CA ILE A 157 -2.17 -16.87 -7.30
C ILE A 157 -2.51 -15.84 -8.37
N ASP A 158 -2.68 -16.30 -9.61
CA ASP A 158 -3.24 -15.48 -10.69
C ASP A 158 -4.77 -15.49 -10.65
N TYR A 159 -5.35 -14.42 -10.11
CA TYR A 159 -6.81 -14.31 -9.99
C TYR A 159 -7.55 -14.13 -11.33
N LYS A 160 -6.82 -13.81 -12.42
CA LYS A 160 -7.41 -13.69 -13.76
C LYS A 160 -7.62 -15.05 -14.42
N ASN A 161 -6.72 -15.98 -14.16
CA ASN A 161 -6.71 -17.30 -14.77
C ASN A 161 -7.26 -18.39 -13.86
N THR A 162 -7.34 -18.13 -12.55
CA THR A 162 -7.83 -19.08 -11.54
C THR A 162 -8.84 -18.44 -10.60
N LYS A 163 -9.70 -19.28 -10.00
CA LYS A 163 -10.55 -18.82 -8.89
C LYS A 163 -9.68 -18.73 -7.62
N ALA A 164 -9.33 -17.51 -7.21
CA ALA A 164 -8.49 -17.27 -6.03
C ALA A 164 -8.99 -18.07 -4.80
N THR A 165 -10.31 -18.13 -4.57
CA THR A 165 -10.91 -18.90 -3.49
C THR A 165 -10.58 -20.39 -3.52
N LYS A 166 -10.48 -20.98 -4.73
CA LYS A 166 -10.15 -22.40 -4.90
C LYS A 166 -8.67 -22.68 -4.68
N GLU A 167 -7.84 -21.80 -5.22
CA GLU A 167 -6.38 -21.93 -5.07
C GLU A 167 -5.92 -21.66 -3.64
N LEU A 168 -6.52 -20.67 -2.95
CA LEU A 168 -6.26 -20.42 -1.53
C LEU A 168 -6.50 -21.66 -0.68
N LYS A 169 -7.58 -22.40 -0.91
CA LYS A 169 -7.88 -23.65 -0.17
C LYS A 169 -6.81 -24.72 -0.32
N LYS A 170 -6.12 -24.75 -1.45
CA LYS A 170 -5.04 -25.73 -1.70
C LYS A 170 -3.73 -25.26 -1.09
N ILE A 171 -3.36 -24.00 -1.37
CA ILE A 171 -2.06 -23.43 -1.05
C ILE A 171 -1.97 -23.07 0.43
N ALA A 172 -3.02 -22.43 0.98
CA ALA A 172 -3.10 -22.06 2.39
C ALA A 172 -3.79 -23.15 3.23
N SER A 173 -3.50 -24.42 3.00
CA SER A 173 -4.09 -25.55 3.75
C SER A 173 -3.78 -25.51 5.24
N ALA A 174 -2.67 -24.91 5.65
CA ALA A 174 -2.29 -24.66 7.05
C ALA A 174 -2.98 -23.41 7.65
N GLY A 175 -3.76 -22.68 6.86
CA GLY A 175 -4.42 -21.45 7.25
C GLY A 175 -3.55 -20.20 7.02
N ILE A 176 -4.14 -19.02 7.29
CA ILE A 176 -3.54 -17.71 7.07
C ILE A 176 -3.42 -17.00 8.42
N ASP A 177 -2.20 -16.63 8.80
CA ASP A 177 -1.92 -15.94 10.05
C ASP A 177 -2.02 -14.43 9.91
N ILE A 178 -1.58 -13.90 8.74
CA ILE A 178 -1.63 -12.48 8.43
C ILE A 178 -2.22 -12.30 7.03
N TYR A 179 -3.20 -11.43 6.92
CA TYR A 179 -3.71 -10.98 5.63
C TYR A 179 -3.52 -9.48 5.48
N PHE A 180 -2.67 -9.09 4.52
CA PHE A 180 -2.51 -7.69 4.13
C PHE A 180 -3.44 -7.40 2.95
N ASP A 181 -4.53 -6.68 3.23
CA ASP A 181 -5.60 -6.45 2.26
C ASP A 181 -5.49 -5.07 1.59
N ASN A 182 -5.21 -5.09 0.28
CA ASN A 182 -5.27 -3.93 -0.60
C ASN A 182 -6.53 -3.91 -1.47
N VAL A 183 -7.33 -4.98 -1.47
CA VAL A 183 -8.38 -5.23 -2.46
C VAL A 183 -9.79 -5.17 -1.88
N GLY A 184 -10.02 -5.80 -0.73
CA GLY A 184 -11.33 -5.89 -0.11
C GLY A 184 -12.33 -6.80 -0.85
N GLY A 185 -13.61 -6.52 -0.67
CA GLY A 185 -14.71 -7.15 -1.40
C GLY A 185 -14.79 -8.68 -1.25
N PRO A 186 -15.15 -9.39 -2.35
CA PRO A 186 -15.29 -10.85 -2.31
C PRO A 186 -14.01 -11.60 -1.93
N LEU A 187 -12.83 -11.00 -2.16
CA LEU A 187 -11.57 -11.63 -1.79
C LEU A 187 -11.38 -11.64 -0.27
N LEU A 188 -11.67 -10.52 0.40
CA LEU A 188 -11.67 -10.46 1.87
C LEU A 188 -12.60 -11.53 2.47
N GLU A 189 -13.82 -11.64 1.95
CA GLU A 189 -14.78 -12.68 2.40
C GLU A 189 -14.21 -14.09 2.22
N ALA A 190 -13.55 -14.36 1.09
CA ALA A 190 -12.93 -15.66 0.83
C ALA A 190 -11.80 -15.98 1.81
N VAL A 191 -10.96 -14.99 2.12
CA VAL A 191 -9.84 -15.15 3.05
C VAL A 191 -10.30 -15.42 4.47
N LEU A 192 -11.36 -14.75 4.93
CA LEU A 192 -11.91 -14.93 6.27
C LEU A 192 -12.35 -16.36 6.59
N TYR A 193 -12.61 -17.20 5.58
CA TYR A 193 -12.89 -18.64 5.78
C TYR A 193 -11.62 -19.47 6.08
N GLN A 194 -10.42 -18.91 5.92
CA GLN A 194 -9.18 -19.66 5.96
C GLN A 194 -8.15 -19.06 6.94
N ILE A 195 -8.59 -18.13 7.78
CA ILE A 195 -7.73 -17.51 8.79
C ILE A 195 -7.49 -18.46 9.98
N ASN A 196 -6.28 -18.42 10.49
CA ASN A 196 -5.87 -19.12 11.70
C ASN A 196 -6.41 -18.44 12.97
N GLN A 197 -6.28 -19.12 14.09
CA GLN A 197 -6.56 -18.52 15.40
C GLN A 197 -5.60 -17.35 15.64
N LYS A 198 -6.14 -16.21 16.11
CA LYS A 198 -5.39 -14.97 16.35
C LYS A 198 -4.82 -14.33 15.09
N ALA A 199 -5.37 -14.65 13.93
CA ALA A 199 -4.97 -13.99 12.69
C ALA A 199 -5.14 -12.47 12.77
N ARG A 200 -4.30 -11.75 12.03
CA ARG A 200 -4.30 -10.30 11.91
C ARG A 200 -4.64 -9.93 10.47
N ILE A 201 -5.74 -9.24 10.30
CA ILE A 201 -6.21 -8.76 8.99
C ILE A 201 -5.98 -7.25 8.94
N ILE A 202 -5.05 -6.82 8.09
CA ILE A 202 -4.65 -5.43 7.91
C ILE A 202 -5.42 -4.86 6.72
N ILE A 203 -6.32 -3.92 6.96
CA ILE A 203 -7.08 -3.24 5.89
C ILE A 203 -6.31 -2.00 5.48
N CYS A 204 -5.49 -2.14 4.45
CA CYS A 204 -4.69 -1.06 3.85
C CYS A 204 -5.47 -0.33 2.75
N GLY A 205 -6.25 -1.08 1.98
CA GLY A 205 -7.04 -0.53 0.89
C GLY A 205 -8.24 -1.40 0.53
N SER A 206 -9.09 -0.86 -0.34
CA SER A 206 -10.30 -1.55 -0.81
C SER A 206 -10.55 -1.21 -2.28
N ILE A 207 -9.51 -1.44 -3.13
CA ILE A 207 -9.54 -0.98 -4.52
C ILE A 207 -10.71 -1.54 -5.32
N SER A 208 -11.24 -2.72 -4.96
CA SER A 208 -12.43 -3.29 -5.57
C SER A 208 -13.70 -2.43 -5.38
N ASN A 209 -13.66 -1.53 -4.39
CA ASN A 209 -14.80 -0.68 -4.02
C ASN A 209 -14.65 0.78 -4.49
N TYR A 210 -13.51 1.16 -5.09
CA TYR A 210 -13.26 2.55 -5.47
C TYR A 210 -14.00 3.00 -6.75
N THR A 211 -14.64 2.10 -7.46
CA THR A 211 -15.23 2.38 -8.77
C THR A 211 -16.71 2.04 -8.88
N GLY A 212 -17.32 1.52 -7.82
CA GLY A 212 -18.71 1.07 -7.85
C GLY A 212 -19.71 2.22 -7.67
N GLU A 213 -20.77 2.23 -8.49
CA GLU A 213 -21.91 3.13 -8.29
C GLU A 213 -22.76 2.74 -7.08
N ASN A 214 -22.61 1.51 -6.60
CA ASN A 214 -23.34 0.97 -5.47
C ASN A 214 -22.41 0.77 -4.28
N LEU A 215 -22.94 0.95 -3.08
CA LEU A 215 -22.21 0.61 -1.85
C LEU A 215 -21.77 -0.86 -1.92
N PRO A 216 -20.50 -1.16 -1.63
CA PRO A 216 -19.99 -2.51 -1.64
C PRO A 216 -20.71 -3.37 -0.60
N VAL A 217 -21.01 -4.60 -0.96
CA VAL A 217 -21.49 -5.59 0.00
C VAL A 217 -20.31 -6.02 0.86
N GLY A 218 -20.38 -5.78 2.16
CA GLY A 218 -19.38 -6.22 3.11
C GLY A 218 -19.30 -7.75 3.24
N PRO A 219 -18.23 -8.26 3.88
CA PRO A 219 -18.09 -9.69 4.11
C PRO A 219 -19.21 -10.21 5.00
N ARG A 220 -19.88 -11.29 4.56
CA ARG A 220 -21.03 -11.91 5.25
C ARG A 220 -20.61 -12.85 6.38
N ASN A 221 -19.33 -13.13 6.50
CA ASN A 221 -18.74 -14.12 7.41
C ASN A 221 -17.86 -13.51 8.51
N LEU A 222 -18.19 -12.30 8.99
CA LEU A 222 -17.48 -11.67 10.10
C LEU A 222 -17.45 -12.50 11.39
N SER A 223 -18.38 -13.46 11.53
CA SER A 223 -18.34 -14.46 12.62
C SER A 223 -17.04 -15.26 12.65
N SER A 224 -16.32 -15.38 11.52
CA SER A 224 -14.99 -16.00 11.48
C SER A 224 -14.00 -15.30 12.41
N LEU A 225 -14.13 -14.00 12.62
CA LEU A 225 -13.28 -13.25 13.57
C LEU A 225 -13.53 -13.71 15.00
N ILE A 226 -14.80 -13.98 15.37
CA ILE A 226 -15.15 -14.47 16.71
C ILE A 226 -14.59 -15.88 16.91
N VAL A 227 -14.87 -16.78 15.96
CA VAL A 227 -14.44 -18.20 16.04
C VAL A 227 -12.91 -18.30 16.17
N ASN A 228 -12.19 -17.52 15.37
CA ASN A 228 -10.72 -17.53 15.38
C ASN A 228 -10.12 -16.53 16.37
N ARG A 229 -10.93 -15.72 17.06
CA ARG A 229 -10.44 -14.63 17.94
C ARG A 229 -9.43 -13.75 17.22
N ALA A 230 -9.69 -13.52 15.94
CA ALA A 230 -8.84 -12.76 15.04
C ALA A 230 -9.10 -11.24 15.20
N LYS A 231 -8.14 -10.44 14.77
CA LYS A 231 -8.20 -8.97 14.73
C LYS A 231 -8.28 -8.51 13.28
N MET A 232 -9.12 -7.52 13.01
CA MET A 232 -9.19 -6.82 11.73
C MET A 232 -9.04 -5.33 12.02
N GLU A 233 -8.05 -4.69 11.40
CA GLU A 233 -7.70 -3.30 11.70
C GLU A 233 -7.39 -2.52 10.41
N GLY A 234 -8.01 -1.34 10.29
CA GLY A 234 -7.67 -0.35 9.27
C GLY A 234 -6.68 0.67 9.82
N PHE A 235 -5.88 1.27 8.94
CA PHE A 235 -4.92 2.30 9.32
C PHE A 235 -4.70 3.31 8.18
N LEU A 236 -4.15 4.45 8.54
CA LEU A 236 -3.66 5.45 7.59
C LEU A 236 -2.18 5.70 7.85
N VAL A 237 -1.37 5.66 6.81
CA VAL A 237 0.07 5.98 6.91
C VAL A 237 0.33 7.40 7.41
N LEU A 238 -0.65 8.29 7.27
CA LEU A 238 -0.57 9.67 7.75
C LEU A 238 -0.40 9.75 9.28
N ASP A 239 -0.91 8.76 10.01
CA ASP A 239 -0.79 8.68 11.48
C ASP A 239 0.63 8.31 11.93
N TYR A 240 1.50 7.91 11.00
CA TYR A 240 2.88 7.48 11.25
C TYR A 240 3.93 8.49 10.77
N PHE A 241 3.52 9.71 10.38
CA PHE A 241 4.48 10.69 9.84
C PHE A 241 5.62 11.03 10.80
N ASP A 242 5.36 11.06 12.09
CA ASP A 242 6.39 11.32 13.11
C ASP A 242 7.39 10.16 13.27
N ARG A 243 7.08 8.98 12.72
CA ARG A 243 7.89 7.77 12.74
C ARG A 243 8.46 7.39 11.36
N MET A 244 8.29 8.23 10.34
CA MET A 244 8.73 7.90 8.97
C MET A 244 10.20 7.50 8.88
N ASP A 245 11.07 8.15 9.65
CA ASP A 245 12.50 7.87 9.64
C ASP A 245 12.82 6.44 10.11
N GLU A 246 12.01 5.86 11.01
CA GLU A 246 12.11 4.46 11.44
C GLU A 246 11.94 3.49 10.26
N ALA A 247 11.01 3.78 9.38
CA ALA A 247 10.71 2.92 8.22
C ALA A 247 11.72 3.09 7.07
N ILE A 248 12.45 4.21 7.02
CA ILE A 248 13.40 4.54 5.95
C ILE A 248 14.83 4.07 6.29
N GLN A 249 15.18 3.92 7.56
CA GLN A 249 16.47 3.40 8.05
C GLN A 249 16.60 1.89 7.86
#